data_aa6c57e768095725a4692cebda5a7f05
#
_entry.id   aa6c57e768095725a4692cebda5a7f05
#
_cell.length_a   1.000
_cell.length_b   1.000
_cell.length_c   1.000
_cell.angle_alpha   90.00
_cell.angle_beta   90.00
_cell.angle_gamma   90.00
#
_symmetry.space_group_name_H-M   'P 1'
#
loop_
_entity.id
_entity.type
_entity.pdbx_description
1 polymer ?
#
loop_
_entity_poly.entity_id
_entity_poly.type
_entity_poly.pdbx_seq_one_letter_code
_entity_poly.pdbx_strand_id
1 'polypeptide(L)'
;GCLVGSEMCIRDSSGGFDSEEANDLAILLRAGALPAPLIILEERSVGPDLGADSIEAGQFAAIIGFIAVIIFMIFVYRYFGLLADIALIINLFMVLGVLSLFQATLTLPGIAGIILTIGMAVDANVLIFERVKEEIRNGSNMMNAVENGYKRALSTILDANITTLIAAIILFFMASGPVRGFSITLAIGIFTSVFTAFTFTRLLISLNAKRLKPNFVGLSKNA
;
A
#
# COMPACT_ATOMS: atom_id res chain seq x y z
N GLY A 1 19.68 54.36 -28.78
CA GLY A 1 18.40 54.78 -29.31
C GLY A 1 17.83 53.84 -30.36
N CYS A 2 16.61 53.41 -30.19
CA CYS A 2 15.92 52.64 -31.17
C CYS A 2 15.66 53.48 -32.42
N LEU A 3 16.45 53.27 -33.44
CA LEU A 3 16.34 54.07 -34.65
C LEU A 3 15.65 53.40 -35.84
N VAL A 4 15.40 52.07 -35.78
CA VAL A 4 14.78 51.38 -36.92
C VAL A 4 13.92 50.21 -36.42
N GLY A 5 12.64 50.34 -36.70
CA GLY A 5 11.68 49.25 -36.53
C GLY A 5 11.09 49.16 -35.14
N SER A 6 9.87 49.60 -34.97
CA SER A 6 9.11 49.57 -33.72
C SER A 6 9.03 48.19 -33.07
N GLU A 7 9.17 47.15 -33.86
CA GLU A 7 9.10 45.79 -33.37
C GLU A 7 10.32 45.35 -32.57
N MET A 8 11.52 45.87 -32.87
CA MET A 8 12.75 45.52 -32.15
C MET A 8 12.86 46.25 -30.82
N CYS A 9 12.30 47.44 -30.70
CA CYS A 9 12.26 48.20 -29.45
C CYS A 9 11.21 47.72 -28.47
N ILE A 10 10.19 47.03 -28.90
CA ILE A 10 9.14 46.46 -28.04
C ILE A 10 9.61 45.19 -27.31
N ARG A 11 10.67 44.57 -27.86
CA ARG A 11 11.23 43.32 -27.29
C ARG A 11 12.46 43.50 -26.40
N ASP A 12 12.96 44.72 -26.30
CA ASP A 12 14.09 45.02 -25.41
C ASP A 12 13.61 45.12 -23.98
N SER A 13 14.06 44.20 -23.15
CA SER A 13 13.92 44.27 -21.70
C SER A 13 15.28 44.59 -21.10
N SER A 14 15.39 45.73 -20.40
CA SER A 14 16.58 46.15 -19.68
C SER A 14 16.29 46.16 -18.19
N GLY A 15 17.09 45.43 -17.40
CA GLY A 15 16.98 45.35 -15.97
C GLY A 15 18.22 44.70 -15.38
N GLY A 16 18.45 44.86 -14.08
CA GLY A 16 19.54 44.22 -13.37
C GLY A 16 19.22 42.78 -13.02
N PHE A 17 18.99 41.93 -14.03
CA PHE A 17 18.68 40.52 -13.84
C PHE A 17 19.96 39.70 -13.60
N ASP A 18 19.91 38.76 -12.68
CA ASP A 18 20.92 37.72 -12.56
C ASP A 18 20.86 36.78 -13.76
N SER A 19 21.91 36.01 -14.02
CA SER A 19 22.02 35.09 -15.16
C SER A 19 20.91 34.03 -15.20
N GLU A 20 20.42 33.62 -14.04
CA GLU A 20 19.31 32.67 -13.89
C GLU A 20 17.96 33.31 -14.22
N GLU A 21 17.70 34.53 -13.70
CA GLU A 21 16.50 35.30 -13.98
C GLU A 21 16.39 35.71 -15.46
N ALA A 22 17.54 36.05 -16.07
CA ALA A 22 17.59 36.38 -17.50
C ALA A 22 17.27 35.16 -18.39
N ASN A 23 17.69 33.98 -17.99
CA ASN A 23 17.40 32.74 -18.71
C ASN A 23 15.92 32.36 -18.60
N ASP A 24 15.32 32.49 -17.43
CA ASP A 24 13.90 32.26 -17.19
C ASP A 24 13.04 33.25 -17.95
N LEU A 25 13.41 34.53 -17.98
CA LEU A 25 12.74 35.54 -18.78
C LEU A 25 12.83 35.23 -20.28
N ALA A 26 13.98 34.73 -20.75
CA ALA A 26 14.15 34.33 -22.15
C ALA A 26 13.27 33.13 -22.52
N ILE A 27 13.09 32.17 -21.61
CA ILE A 27 12.16 31.04 -21.81
C ILE A 27 10.71 31.52 -21.86
N LEU A 28 10.30 32.38 -20.95
CA LEU A 28 8.97 33.00 -20.93
C LEU A 28 8.66 33.79 -22.20
N LEU A 29 9.61 34.57 -22.70
CA LEU A 29 9.47 35.32 -23.93
C LEU A 29 9.41 34.42 -25.18
N ARG A 30 10.13 33.29 -25.18
CA ARG A 30 10.07 32.29 -26.25
C ARG A 30 8.73 31.54 -26.29
N ALA A 31 8.14 31.30 -25.14
CA ALA A 31 6.85 30.66 -25.00
C ALA A 31 5.69 31.55 -25.41
N GLY A 32 5.91 32.84 -25.59
CA GLY A 32 4.88 33.84 -25.90
C GLY A 32 4.17 34.36 -24.65
N ALA A 33 3.51 35.50 -24.76
CA ALA A 33 2.73 36.05 -23.66
C ALA A 33 1.53 35.14 -23.36
N LEU A 34 1.48 34.58 -22.18
CA LEU A 34 0.35 33.76 -21.74
C LEU A 34 -0.89 34.67 -21.56
N PRO A 35 -2.03 34.30 -22.13
CA PRO A 35 -3.25 35.10 -22.06
C PRO A 35 -3.89 35.16 -20.66
N ALA A 36 -3.38 34.40 -19.70
CA ALA A 36 -3.86 34.36 -18.31
C ALA A 36 -2.70 34.29 -17.33
N PRO A 37 -2.84 34.90 -16.14
CA PRO A 37 -1.84 34.79 -15.08
C PRO A 37 -1.73 33.34 -14.61
N LEU A 38 -0.51 32.79 -14.60
CA LEU A 38 -0.23 31.49 -14.02
C LEU A 38 0.00 31.66 -12.51
N ILE A 39 -0.79 30.98 -11.73
CA ILE A 39 -0.58 30.85 -10.27
C ILE A 39 0.04 29.48 -10.03
N ILE A 40 1.25 29.46 -9.51
CA ILE A 40 1.89 28.22 -9.06
C ILE A 40 1.12 27.74 -7.83
N LEU A 41 0.36 26.65 -7.99
CA LEU A 41 -0.43 26.07 -6.89
C LEU A 41 0.43 25.24 -5.95
N GLU A 42 1.47 24.61 -6.45
CA GLU A 42 2.38 23.80 -5.66
C GLU A 42 3.71 23.67 -6.38
N GLU A 43 4.80 24.00 -5.71
CA GLU A 43 6.17 23.76 -6.15
C GLU A 43 6.84 22.84 -5.11
N ARG A 44 7.25 21.66 -5.52
CA ARG A 44 8.02 20.71 -4.70
C ARG A 44 9.29 20.32 -5.43
N SER A 45 10.39 20.94 -5.04
CA SER A 45 11.72 20.50 -5.44
C SER A 45 12.27 19.54 -4.38
N VAL A 46 12.32 18.25 -4.69
CA VAL A 46 13.00 17.25 -3.87
C VAL A 46 14.32 16.94 -4.56
N GLY A 47 15.42 17.13 -3.87
CA GLY A 47 16.73 16.73 -4.38
C GLY A 47 16.77 15.22 -4.65
N PRO A 48 17.38 14.76 -5.77
CA PRO A 48 17.41 13.36 -6.14
C PRO A 48 18.01 12.47 -5.05
N ASP A 49 18.98 12.96 -4.30
CA ASP A 49 19.66 12.23 -3.22
C ASP A 49 18.73 11.96 -2.03
N LEU A 50 17.93 12.96 -1.61
CA LEU A 50 16.96 12.79 -0.51
C LEU A 50 15.84 11.79 -0.85
N GLY A 51 15.47 11.69 -2.13
CA GLY A 51 14.50 10.72 -2.58
C GLY A 51 15.06 9.28 -2.55
N ALA A 52 16.29 9.10 -3.00
CA ALA A 52 16.96 7.79 -3.03
C ALA A 52 17.18 7.23 -1.63
N ASP A 53 17.73 8.02 -0.72
CA ASP A 53 17.97 7.63 0.68
C ASP A 53 16.68 7.25 1.41
N SER A 54 15.60 7.99 1.17
CA SER A 54 14.29 7.71 1.77
C SER A 54 13.66 6.40 1.25
N ILE A 55 13.84 6.10 -0.04
CA ILE A 55 13.37 4.86 -0.64
C ILE A 55 14.17 3.68 -0.10
N GLU A 56 15.50 3.78 -0.01
CA GLU A 56 16.37 2.73 0.53
C GLU A 56 16.04 2.43 1.99
N ALA A 57 15.90 3.46 2.82
CA ALA A 57 15.48 3.31 4.22
C ALA A 57 14.09 2.67 4.33
N GLY A 58 13.14 3.08 3.48
CA GLY A 58 11.79 2.50 3.43
C GLY A 58 11.79 1.03 3.01
N GLN A 59 12.58 0.64 2.02
CA GLN A 59 12.72 -0.74 1.59
C GLN A 59 13.35 -1.61 2.69
N PHE A 60 14.39 -1.11 3.35
CA PHE A 60 15.04 -1.83 4.44
C PHE A 60 14.08 -2.06 5.61
N ALA A 61 13.32 -1.04 6.01
CA ALA A 61 12.29 -1.16 7.04
C ALA A 61 11.19 -2.15 6.65
N ALA A 62 10.76 -2.15 5.38
CA ALA A 62 9.77 -3.09 4.86
C ALA A 62 10.24 -4.54 4.95
N ILE A 63 11.49 -4.81 4.57
CA ILE A 63 12.07 -6.16 4.62
C ILE A 63 12.18 -6.64 6.07
N ILE A 64 12.67 -5.80 6.98
CA ILE A 64 12.76 -6.16 8.41
C ILE A 64 11.36 -6.43 8.97
N GLY A 65 10.40 -5.56 8.72
CA GLY A 65 9.02 -5.73 9.17
C GLY A 65 8.39 -7.01 8.63
N PHE A 66 8.60 -7.31 7.35
CA PHE A 66 8.11 -8.52 6.71
C PHE A 66 8.70 -9.81 7.34
N ILE A 67 10.02 -9.84 7.55
CA ILE A 67 10.70 -10.97 8.20
C ILE A 67 10.21 -11.13 9.64
N ALA A 68 10.06 -10.03 10.39
CA ALA A 68 9.57 -10.07 11.76
C ALA A 68 8.15 -10.66 11.84
N VAL A 69 7.27 -10.29 10.91
CA VAL A 69 5.91 -10.83 10.80
C VAL A 69 5.92 -12.33 10.50
N ILE A 70 6.73 -12.79 9.55
CA ILE A 70 6.86 -14.22 9.23
C ILE A 70 7.31 -15.01 10.47
N ILE A 71 8.36 -14.55 11.16
CA ILE A 71 8.87 -15.20 12.37
C ILE A 71 7.77 -15.24 13.44
N PHE A 72 7.07 -14.14 13.67
CA PHE A 72 5.98 -14.05 14.64
C PHE A 72 4.86 -15.05 14.31
N MET A 73 4.44 -15.13 13.06
CA MET A 73 3.37 -16.02 12.61
C MET A 73 3.73 -17.50 12.78
N ILE A 74 4.95 -17.88 12.41
CA ILE A 74 5.44 -19.26 12.62
C ILE A 74 5.53 -19.58 14.11
N PHE A 75 6.02 -18.66 14.93
CA PHE A 75 6.20 -18.89 16.37
C PHE A 75 4.87 -19.06 17.11
N VAL A 76 3.88 -18.19 16.81
CA VAL A 76 2.59 -18.16 17.51
C VAL A 76 1.61 -19.20 16.96
N TYR A 77 1.49 -19.29 15.63
CA TYR A 77 0.48 -20.11 14.95
C TYR A 77 1.02 -21.41 14.38
N ARG A 78 2.33 -21.62 14.48
CA ARG A 78 2.99 -22.87 14.03
C ARG A 78 2.59 -23.21 12.58
N TYR A 79 1.91 -24.33 12.39
CA TYR A 79 1.53 -24.79 11.05
C TYR A 79 0.55 -23.87 10.33
N PHE A 80 -0.44 -23.30 11.03
CA PHE A 80 -1.32 -22.29 10.46
C PHE A 80 -0.57 -21.01 10.09
N GLY A 81 0.45 -20.65 10.89
CA GLY A 81 1.33 -19.51 10.58
C GLY A 81 2.04 -19.71 9.25
N LEU A 82 2.60 -20.89 9.01
CA LEU A 82 3.28 -21.20 7.75
C LEU A 82 2.33 -21.12 6.55
N LEU A 83 1.09 -21.56 6.67
CA LEU A 83 0.08 -21.43 5.60
C LEU A 83 -0.30 -19.97 5.38
N ALA A 84 -0.39 -19.16 6.45
CA ALA A 84 -0.65 -17.73 6.34
C ALA A 84 0.52 -16.98 5.70
N ASP A 85 1.77 -17.36 6.00
CA ASP A 85 2.95 -16.74 5.40
C ASP A 85 3.03 -17.00 3.89
N ILE A 86 2.66 -18.21 3.44
CA ILE A 86 2.53 -18.49 2.01
C ILE A 86 1.46 -17.59 1.38
N ALA A 87 0.30 -17.47 2.03
CA ALA A 87 -0.77 -16.59 1.55
C ALA A 87 -0.34 -15.11 1.56
N LEU A 88 0.45 -14.68 2.53
CA LEU A 88 1.00 -13.33 2.62
C LEU A 88 1.96 -13.02 1.48
N ILE A 89 2.83 -13.97 1.12
CA ILE A 89 3.74 -13.85 -0.03
C ILE A 89 2.91 -13.72 -1.33
N ILE A 90 1.88 -14.55 -1.51
CA ILE A 90 0.98 -14.47 -2.66
C ILE A 90 0.28 -13.11 -2.69
N ASN A 91 -0.18 -12.62 -1.55
CA ASN A 91 -0.81 -11.29 -1.44
C ASN A 91 0.14 -10.17 -1.86
N LEU A 92 1.40 -10.21 -1.43
CA LEU A 92 2.41 -9.22 -1.82
C LEU A 92 2.60 -9.20 -3.34
N PHE A 93 2.74 -10.36 -3.97
CA PHE A 93 2.83 -10.46 -5.43
C PHE A 93 1.56 -9.97 -6.13
N MET A 94 0.37 -10.22 -5.56
CA MET A 94 -0.88 -9.70 -6.09
C MET A 94 -0.95 -8.17 -6.01
N VAL A 95 -0.58 -7.58 -4.88
CA VAL A 95 -0.53 -6.10 -4.73
C VAL A 95 0.38 -5.49 -5.78
N LEU A 96 1.61 -6.01 -5.90
CA LEU A 96 2.57 -5.52 -6.89
C LEU A 96 2.08 -5.73 -8.33
N GLY A 97 1.47 -6.88 -8.63
CA GLY A 97 0.91 -7.18 -9.93
C GLY A 97 -0.25 -6.25 -10.31
N VAL A 98 -1.14 -5.97 -9.38
CA VAL A 98 -2.27 -5.05 -9.60
C VAL A 98 -1.77 -3.62 -9.76
N LEU A 99 -0.82 -3.16 -8.93
CA LEU A 99 -0.18 -1.83 -9.09
C LEU A 99 0.50 -1.68 -10.44
N SER A 100 1.20 -2.71 -10.90
CA SER A 100 1.83 -2.74 -12.22
C SER A 100 0.81 -2.71 -13.37
N LEU A 101 -0.30 -3.43 -13.24
CA LEU A 101 -1.37 -3.47 -14.23
C LEU A 101 -2.01 -2.08 -14.42
N PHE A 102 -2.22 -1.36 -13.32
CA PHE A 102 -2.78 0.00 -13.35
C PHE A 102 -1.72 1.08 -13.64
N GLN A 103 -0.45 0.70 -13.86
CA GLN A 103 0.67 1.63 -14.05
C GLN A 103 0.72 2.71 -12.96
N ALA A 104 0.36 2.34 -11.74
CA ALA A 104 0.32 3.24 -10.61
C ALA A 104 1.75 3.66 -10.23
N THR A 105 1.99 4.97 -10.12
CA THR A 105 3.29 5.49 -9.69
C THR A 105 3.52 5.18 -8.21
N LEU A 106 4.60 4.47 -7.93
CA LEU A 106 4.97 4.16 -6.55
C LEU A 106 5.62 5.38 -5.91
N THR A 107 4.84 6.07 -5.08
CA THR A 107 5.31 7.21 -4.29
C THR A 107 5.85 6.75 -2.94
N LEU A 108 6.66 7.58 -2.25
CA LEU A 108 7.15 7.24 -0.90
C LEU A 108 6.01 6.90 0.09
N PRO A 109 4.93 7.68 0.20
CA PRO A 109 3.75 7.27 0.95
C PRO A 109 3.09 5.99 0.42
N GLY A 110 3.18 5.72 -0.90
CA GLY A 110 2.70 4.46 -1.48
C GLY A 110 3.45 3.24 -0.98
N ILE A 111 4.76 3.32 -0.77
CA ILE A 111 5.57 2.27 -0.13
C ILE A 111 5.07 2.04 1.30
N ALA A 112 4.84 3.10 2.07
CA ALA A 112 4.25 3.00 3.41
C ALA A 112 2.87 2.32 3.38
N GLY A 113 2.06 2.58 2.35
CA GLY A 113 0.78 1.91 2.11
C GLY A 113 0.93 0.40 1.91
N ILE A 114 1.95 -0.05 1.17
CA ILE A 114 2.24 -1.48 1.00
C ILE A 114 2.61 -2.12 2.34
N ILE A 115 3.47 -1.48 3.13
CA ILE A 115 3.88 -1.98 4.45
C ILE A 115 2.67 -2.11 5.39
N LEU A 116 1.80 -1.11 5.40
CA LEU A 116 0.57 -1.13 6.18
C LEU A 116 -0.36 -2.27 5.73
N THR A 117 -0.47 -2.49 4.43
CA THR A 117 -1.29 -3.58 3.86
C THR A 117 -0.78 -4.96 4.27
N ILE A 118 0.54 -5.16 4.36
CA ILE A 118 1.13 -6.41 4.87
C ILE A 118 0.63 -6.68 6.30
N GLY A 119 0.63 -5.67 7.17
CA GLY A 119 0.10 -5.79 8.53
C GLY A 119 -1.38 -6.18 8.57
N MET A 120 -2.22 -5.49 7.77
CA MET A 120 -3.65 -5.79 7.70
C MET A 120 -3.95 -7.17 7.11
N ALA A 121 -3.15 -7.64 6.14
CA ALA A 121 -3.32 -8.99 5.56
C ALA A 121 -3.04 -10.08 6.59
N VAL A 122 -2.05 -9.88 7.46
CA VAL A 122 -1.76 -10.79 8.57
C VAL A 122 -2.87 -10.78 9.59
N ASP A 123 -3.39 -9.60 9.96
CA ASP A 123 -4.45 -9.45 10.95
C ASP A 123 -5.72 -10.21 10.54
N ALA A 124 -6.11 -10.16 9.26
CA ALA A 124 -7.21 -10.95 8.73
C ALA A 124 -7.01 -12.47 8.95
N ASN A 125 -5.80 -12.99 8.68
CA ASN A 125 -5.47 -14.40 8.89
C ASN A 125 -5.47 -14.77 10.38
N VAL A 126 -4.89 -13.91 11.24
CA VAL A 126 -4.89 -14.08 12.70
C VAL A 126 -6.31 -14.18 13.22
N LEU A 127 -7.21 -13.29 12.82
CA LEU A 127 -8.61 -13.30 13.26
C LEU A 127 -9.32 -14.60 12.86
N ILE A 128 -9.10 -15.08 11.63
CA ILE A 128 -9.66 -16.36 11.17
C ILE A 128 -9.14 -17.51 12.06
N PHE A 129 -7.83 -17.55 12.32
CA PHE A 129 -7.23 -18.64 13.11
C PHE A 129 -7.71 -18.64 14.56
N GLU A 130 -7.88 -17.47 15.17
CA GLU A 130 -8.41 -17.40 16.54
C GLU A 130 -9.87 -17.86 16.58
N ARG A 131 -10.69 -17.53 15.58
CA ARG A 131 -12.06 -18.07 15.50
C ARG A 131 -12.09 -19.57 15.27
N VAL A 132 -11.18 -20.11 14.45
CA VAL A 132 -11.04 -21.56 14.27
C VAL A 132 -10.63 -22.24 15.58
N LYS A 133 -9.67 -21.67 16.32
CA LYS A 133 -9.27 -22.19 17.64
C LYS A 133 -10.41 -22.18 18.65
N GLU A 134 -11.20 -21.10 18.66
CA GLU A 134 -12.38 -20.98 19.52
C GLU A 134 -13.40 -22.10 19.22
N GLU A 135 -13.70 -22.36 17.96
CA GLU A 135 -14.59 -23.43 17.55
C GLU A 135 -14.07 -24.83 17.94
N ILE A 136 -12.76 -25.05 17.83
CA ILE A 136 -12.14 -26.32 18.29
C ILE A 136 -12.25 -26.47 19.80
N ARG A 137 -12.05 -25.39 20.58
CA ARG A 137 -12.23 -25.42 22.04
C ARG A 137 -13.68 -25.74 22.44
N ASN A 138 -14.64 -25.30 21.65
CA ASN A 138 -16.05 -25.59 21.82
C ASN A 138 -16.45 -27.02 21.41
N GLY A 139 -15.46 -27.87 21.04
CA GLY A 139 -15.67 -29.28 20.71
C GLY A 139 -16.05 -29.56 19.26
N SER A 140 -15.99 -28.57 18.37
CA SER A 140 -16.25 -28.77 16.94
C SER A 140 -15.16 -29.62 16.28
N ASN A 141 -15.55 -30.47 15.34
CA ASN A 141 -14.60 -31.19 14.51
C ASN A 141 -13.80 -30.20 13.64
N MET A 142 -12.53 -30.51 13.32
CA MET A 142 -11.60 -29.63 12.60
C MET A 142 -12.21 -29.02 11.33
N MET A 143 -12.91 -29.81 10.51
CA MET A 143 -13.51 -29.32 9.27
C MET A 143 -14.63 -28.29 9.55
N ASN A 144 -15.51 -28.60 10.51
CA ASN A 144 -16.59 -27.71 10.92
C ASN A 144 -16.05 -26.45 11.62
N ALA A 145 -15.00 -26.59 12.41
CA ALA A 145 -14.35 -25.47 13.08
C ALA A 145 -13.75 -24.47 12.07
N VAL A 146 -13.12 -24.97 11.01
CA VAL A 146 -12.61 -24.14 9.92
C VAL A 146 -13.77 -23.42 9.22
N GLU A 147 -14.82 -24.15 8.82
CA GLU A 147 -15.96 -23.54 8.11
C GLU A 147 -16.68 -22.48 8.96
N ASN A 148 -16.96 -22.80 10.21
CA ASN A 148 -17.63 -21.88 11.14
C ASN A 148 -16.73 -20.68 11.50
N GLY A 149 -15.43 -20.91 11.72
CA GLY A 149 -14.44 -19.89 11.99
C GLY A 149 -14.38 -18.86 10.85
N TYR A 150 -14.32 -19.34 9.60
CA TYR A 150 -14.36 -18.46 8.43
C TYR A 150 -15.65 -17.66 8.32
N LYS A 151 -16.82 -18.30 8.52
CA LYS A 151 -18.10 -17.59 8.47
C LYS A 151 -18.21 -16.48 9.53
N ARG A 152 -17.74 -16.75 10.75
CA ARG A 152 -17.76 -15.76 11.84
C ARG A 152 -16.73 -14.64 11.64
N ALA A 153 -15.53 -14.98 11.15
CA ALA A 153 -14.49 -13.99 10.88
C ALA A 153 -14.85 -13.06 9.72
N LEU A 154 -15.60 -13.55 8.72
CA LEU A 154 -15.96 -12.80 7.51
C LEU A 154 -16.57 -11.43 7.82
N SER A 155 -17.59 -11.39 8.65
CA SER A 155 -18.29 -10.15 9.01
C SER A 155 -17.33 -9.14 9.62
N THR A 156 -16.55 -9.57 10.62
CA THR A 156 -15.61 -8.69 11.33
C THR A 156 -14.50 -8.17 10.41
N ILE A 157 -13.96 -9.03 9.53
CA ILE A 157 -12.93 -8.63 8.58
C ILE A 157 -13.49 -7.65 7.54
N LEU A 158 -14.69 -7.89 7.03
CA LEU A 158 -15.33 -6.99 6.07
C LEU A 158 -15.63 -5.64 6.71
N ASP A 159 -16.17 -5.60 7.94
CA ASP A 159 -16.49 -4.36 8.64
C ASP A 159 -15.23 -3.49 8.83
N ALA A 160 -14.13 -4.08 9.29
CA ALA A 160 -12.86 -3.38 9.47
C ALA A 160 -12.29 -2.86 8.14
N ASN A 161 -12.31 -3.70 7.10
CA ASN A 161 -11.77 -3.34 5.80
C ASN A 161 -12.63 -2.31 5.05
N ILE A 162 -13.97 -2.37 5.18
CA ILE A 162 -14.88 -1.35 4.61
C ILE A 162 -14.61 0.00 5.25
N THR A 163 -14.44 0.07 6.56
CA THR A 163 -14.13 1.32 7.27
C THR A 163 -12.83 1.93 6.73
N THR A 164 -11.79 1.12 6.59
CA THR A 164 -10.50 1.57 6.06
C THR A 164 -10.59 1.94 4.57
N LEU A 165 -11.39 1.23 3.80
CA LEU A 165 -11.63 1.53 2.39
C LEU A 165 -12.35 2.88 2.22
N ILE A 166 -13.32 3.21 3.06
CA ILE A 166 -13.98 4.53 3.07
C ILE A 166 -12.95 5.63 3.32
N ALA A 167 -12.06 5.44 4.30
CA ALA A 167 -10.99 6.40 4.56
C ALA A 167 -10.03 6.54 3.36
N ALA A 168 -9.67 5.45 2.69
CA ALA A 168 -8.86 5.47 1.48
C ALA A 168 -9.54 6.22 0.33
N ILE A 169 -10.85 6.04 0.13
CA ILE A 169 -11.64 6.75 -0.88
C ILE A 169 -11.68 8.26 -0.58
N ILE A 170 -11.92 8.65 0.67
CA ILE A 170 -11.91 10.06 1.07
C ILE A 170 -10.54 10.68 0.80
N LEU A 171 -9.46 9.99 1.18
CA LEU A 171 -8.09 10.43 0.88
C LEU A 171 -7.83 10.56 -0.61
N PHE A 172 -8.34 9.66 -1.44
CA PHE A 172 -8.17 9.72 -2.89
C PHE A 172 -8.77 10.98 -3.51
N PHE A 173 -9.94 11.42 -3.03
CA PHE A 173 -10.61 12.62 -3.54
C PHE A 173 -10.09 13.92 -2.93
N MET A 174 -9.69 13.90 -1.66
CA MET A 174 -9.28 15.12 -0.95
C MET A 174 -7.78 15.38 -1.04
N ALA A 175 -6.97 14.35 -1.19
CA ALA A 175 -5.52 14.50 -1.22
C ALA A 175 -4.99 14.78 -2.62
N SER A 176 -3.91 15.57 -2.68
CA SER A 176 -3.16 15.86 -3.91
C SER A 176 -1.75 15.22 -3.86
N GLY A 177 -1.14 15.05 -5.01
CA GLY A 177 0.25 14.61 -5.14
C GLY A 177 0.54 13.23 -4.53
N PRO A 178 1.61 13.08 -3.74
CA PRO A 178 2.09 11.77 -3.25
C PRO A 178 1.11 11.03 -2.34
N VAL A 179 0.26 11.75 -1.59
CA VAL A 179 -0.72 11.15 -0.68
C VAL A 179 -1.83 10.42 -1.44
N ARG A 180 -2.15 10.86 -2.65
CA ARG A 180 -3.08 10.16 -3.55
C ARG A 180 -2.53 8.78 -3.94
N GLY A 181 -1.21 8.66 -4.14
CA GLY A 181 -0.55 7.37 -4.36
C GLY A 181 -0.73 6.42 -3.18
N PHE A 182 -0.61 6.91 -1.95
CA PHE A 182 -0.88 6.13 -0.73
C PHE A 182 -2.32 5.59 -0.72
N SER A 183 -3.32 6.41 -1.03
CA SER A 183 -4.72 5.98 -1.01
C SER A 183 -5.01 4.88 -2.04
N ILE A 184 -4.39 4.93 -3.22
CA ILE A 184 -4.50 3.90 -4.26
C ILE A 184 -3.88 2.58 -3.77
N THR A 185 -2.65 2.62 -3.24
CA THR A 185 -1.98 1.41 -2.74
C THR A 185 -2.74 0.78 -1.59
N LEU A 186 -3.29 1.60 -0.68
CA LEU A 186 -4.11 1.14 0.43
C LEU A 186 -5.40 0.47 -0.05
N ALA A 187 -6.13 1.08 -0.99
CA ALA A 187 -7.36 0.50 -1.54
C ALA A 187 -7.09 -0.84 -2.24
N ILE A 188 -6.08 -0.91 -3.12
CA ILE A 188 -5.67 -2.14 -3.78
C ILE A 188 -5.28 -3.20 -2.76
N GLY A 189 -4.50 -2.81 -1.75
CA GLY A 189 -4.08 -3.69 -0.67
C GLY A 189 -5.23 -4.30 0.13
N ILE A 190 -6.26 -3.52 0.44
CA ILE A 190 -7.46 -4.02 1.11
C ILE A 190 -8.16 -5.08 0.25
N PHE A 191 -8.39 -4.80 -1.03
CA PHE A 191 -9.05 -5.78 -1.91
C PHE A 191 -8.25 -7.07 -2.04
N THR A 192 -6.94 -6.97 -2.25
CA THR A 192 -6.09 -8.15 -2.40
C THR A 192 -5.96 -8.94 -1.10
N SER A 193 -5.87 -8.28 0.06
CA SER A 193 -5.75 -8.95 1.36
C SER A 193 -7.01 -9.73 1.72
N VAL A 194 -8.20 -9.13 1.53
CA VAL A 194 -9.48 -9.81 1.74
C VAL A 194 -9.61 -11.00 0.79
N PHE A 195 -9.33 -10.80 -0.49
CA PHE A 195 -9.40 -11.87 -1.48
C PHE A 195 -8.46 -13.03 -1.13
N THR A 196 -7.21 -12.73 -0.76
CA THR A 196 -6.21 -13.75 -0.40
C THR A 196 -6.60 -14.49 0.86
N ALA A 197 -7.06 -13.80 1.90
CA ALA A 197 -7.48 -14.42 3.15
C ALA A 197 -8.66 -15.40 2.96
N PHE A 198 -9.65 -15.01 2.16
CA PHE A 198 -10.82 -15.86 1.95
C PHE A 198 -10.67 -16.92 0.87
N THR A 199 -9.83 -16.69 -0.13
CA THR A 199 -9.66 -17.63 -1.25
C THR A 199 -8.44 -18.50 -1.03
N PHE A 200 -7.24 -17.91 -0.96
CA PHE A 200 -6.01 -18.69 -0.91
C PHE A 200 -5.78 -19.33 0.45
N THR A 201 -5.95 -18.60 1.55
CA THR A 201 -5.75 -19.19 2.89
C THR A 201 -6.76 -20.29 3.16
N ARG A 202 -8.02 -20.09 2.78
CA ARG A 202 -9.06 -21.13 2.90
C ARG A 202 -8.74 -22.36 2.06
N LEU A 203 -8.28 -22.17 0.82
CA LEU A 203 -7.87 -23.26 -0.06
C LEU A 203 -6.69 -24.04 0.54
N LEU A 204 -5.65 -23.35 0.98
CA LEU A 204 -4.48 -23.98 1.60
C LEU A 204 -4.84 -24.79 2.85
N ILE A 205 -5.71 -24.26 3.70
CA ILE A 205 -6.18 -24.98 4.89
C ILE A 205 -7.03 -26.18 4.50
N SER A 206 -7.95 -26.04 3.54
CA SER A 206 -8.81 -27.15 3.11
C SER A 206 -8.02 -28.31 2.49
N LEU A 207 -7.02 -28.01 1.68
CA LEU A 207 -6.12 -29.02 1.09
C LEU A 207 -5.30 -29.75 2.15
N ASN A 208 -4.92 -29.07 3.21
CA ASN A 208 -4.13 -29.64 4.29
C ASN A 208 -4.98 -30.12 5.49
N ALA A 209 -6.30 -29.94 5.46
CA ALA A 209 -7.19 -30.26 6.59
C ALA A 209 -7.10 -31.73 7.03
N LYS A 210 -6.85 -32.66 6.11
CA LYS A 210 -6.67 -34.07 6.39
C LYS A 210 -5.37 -34.39 7.13
N ARG A 211 -4.35 -33.53 7.03
CA ARG A 211 -3.06 -33.66 7.70
C ARG A 211 -2.99 -32.90 9.03
N LEU A 212 -3.91 -31.97 9.24
CA LEU A 212 -3.98 -31.12 10.43
C LEU A 212 -4.57 -31.91 11.61
N LYS A 213 -3.71 -32.40 12.50
CA LYS A 213 -4.14 -32.92 13.80
C LYS A 213 -4.30 -31.75 14.79
N PRO A 214 -5.22 -31.83 15.79
CA PRO A 214 -5.45 -30.75 16.77
C PRO A 214 -4.19 -30.27 17.46
N ASN A 215 -3.21 -31.15 17.65
CA ASN A 215 -1.92 -30.82 18.28
C ASN A 215 -1.04 -29.84 17.47
N PHE A 216 -1.26 -29.70 16.15
CA PHE A 216 -0.50 -28.76 15.31
C PHE A 216 -1.07 -27.35 15.32
N VAL A 217 -2.26 -27.15 15.90
CA VAL A 217 -2.96 -25.86 15.94
C VAL A 217 -2.52 -25.00 17.14
N GLY A 218 -1.55 -25.46 17.93
CA GLY A 218 -1.09 -24.75 19.13
C GLY A 218 -2.05 -24.85 20.32
N LEU A 219 -3.03 -25.75 20.24
CA LEU A 219 -3.88 -26.10 21.38
C LEU A 219 -3.09 -27.08 22.25
N SER A 220 -2.51 -26.56 23.34
CA SER A 220 -2.01 -27.42 24.40
C SER A 220 -3.19 -28.19 25.00
N LYS A 221 -2.99 -29.47 25.24
CA LYS A 221 -4.00 -30.40 25.79
C LYS A 221 -4.39 -30.09 27.25
N ASN A 222 -3.87 -28.97 27.81
CA ASN A 222 -4.04 -28.55 29.20
C ASN A 222 -4.58 -27.09 29.23
N ALA A 223 -5.78 -26.88 28.80
CA ALA A 223 -6.58 -25.71 29.17
C ALA A 223 -8.05 -26.13 29.18
#